data_6aa81506237969a0b5ddbbb5e7ad7c08
#
_entry.id   6aa81506237969a0b5ddbbb5e7ad7c08
#
_cell.length_a   1.000
_cell.length_b   1.000
_cell.length_c   1.000
_cell.angle_alpha   90.00
_cell.angle_beta   90.00
_cell.angle_gamma   90.00
#
_symmetry.space_group_name_H-M   'P 1'
#
loop_
_entity.id
_entity.type
_entity.pdbx_description
1 polymer ?
#
loop_
_entity_poly.entity_id
_entity_poly.type
_entity_poly.pdbx_seq_one_letter_code
_entity_poly.pdbx_strand_id
1 'polypeptide(L)'
;LPAKLRRQIAEKELNFYIINAAKIASEIGLGGRINMVTQAAFFKLTEIIPVDDAVKYLKESVVTSYGKKGQNIVDMNNAAIDQGVGALVKVDVPASWKDAVDDGNHAVKPGCESCPSFVQNIAQPINAQAGYDLPVSKFSGYEDGTLPAGTAKFEKRGPALFVPKWLPENCIQCNQCSFV
;
A
#
# COMPACT_ATOMS: atom_id res chain seq x y z
N LEU A 1 8.75 -7.38 10.25
CA LEU A 1 8.49 -8.40 9.22
C LEU A 1 8.01 -9.70 9.86
N PRO A 2 7.06 -10.44 9.23
CA PRO A 2 6.65 -11.78 9.66
C PRO A 2 7.84 -12.75 9.71
N ALA A 3 7.82 -13.72 10.63
CA ALA A 3 8.92 -14.67 10.78
C ALA A 3 9.25 -15.44 9.51
N LYS A 4 8.23 -15.88 8.77
CA LYS A 4 8.40 -16.57 7.49
C LYS A 4 9.23 -15.75 6.50
N LEU A 5 8.94 -14.44 6.39
CA LEU A 5 9.68 -13.54 5.49
C LEU A 5 11.10 -13.31 5.97
N ARG A 6 11.29 -13.10 7.29
CA ARG A 6 12.62 -12.94 7.89
C ARG A 6 13.51 -14.16 7.59
N ARG A 7 12.97 -15.37 7.82
CA ARG A 7 13.68 -16.61 7.51
C ARG A 7 14.05 -16.69 6.02
N GLN A 8 13.10 -16.45 5.11
CA GLN A 8 13.37 -16.50 3.67
C GLN A 8 14.47 -15.52 3.23
N ILE A 9 14.49 -14.30 3.78
CA ILE A 9 15.51 -13.31 3.49
C ILE A 9 16.89 -13.82 3.95
N ALA A 10 16.98 -14.38 5.17
CA ALA A 10 18.22 -14.84 5.74
C ALA A 10 18.72 -16.16 5.13
N GLU A 11 17.84 -17.13 4.87
CA GLU A 11 18.18 -18.41 4.28
C GLU A 11 18.66 -18.30 2.82
N LYS A 12 18.02 -17.40 2.06
CA LYS A 12 18.36 -17.14 0.65
C LYS A 12 19.41 -16.08 0.46
N GLU A 13 19.95 -15.53 1.56
CA GLU A 13 20.96 -14.46 1.55
C GLU A 13 20.57 -13.27 0.65
N LEU A 14 19.29 -12.87 0.72
CA LEU A 14 18.76 -11.82 -0.14
C LEU A 14 19.33 -10.45 0.25
N ASN A 15 19.66 -9.65 -0.75
CA ASN A 15 19.92 -8.23 -0.54
C ASN A 15 18.62 -7.53 -0.17
N PHE A 16 18.54 -7.04 1.06
CA PHE A 16 17.34 -6.39 1.58
C PHE A 16 17.55 -4.89 1.72
N TYR A 17 16.69 -4.10 1.12
CA TYR A 17 16.73 -2.65 1.17
C TYR A 17 15.38 -2.09 1.64
N ILE A 18 15.42 -0.94 2.28
CA ILE A 18 14.25 -0.17 2.69
C ILE A 18 14.34 1.26 2.18
N ILE A 19 13.19 1.88 1.97
CA ILE A 19 13.06 3.29 1.62
C ILE A 19 11.82 3.88 2.27
N ASN A 20 11.91 5.07 2.86
CA ASN A 20 10.75 5.78 3.36
C ASN A 20 10.20 6.73 2.28
N ALA A 21 9.64 6.15 1.22
CA ALA A 21 9.11 6.90 0.09
C ALA A 21 7.95 7.84 0.48
N ALA A 22 7.14 7.46 1.48
CA ALA A 22 6.04 8.28 1.96
C ALA A 22 6.53 9.58 2.62
N LYS A 23 7.59 9.50 3.43
CA LYS A 23 8.21 10.68 4.03
C LYS A 23 8.76 11.62 2.96
N ILE A 24 9.52 11.08 2.01
CA ILE A 24 10.11 11.86 0.90
C ILE A 24 9.01 12.56 0.10
N ALA A 25 7.97 11.85 -0.31
CA ALA A 25 6.87 12.42 -1.08
C ALA A 25 6.12 13.51 -0.31
N SER A 26 5.92 13.34 1.00
CA SER A 26 5.29 14.32 1.88
C SER A 26 6.13 15.60 2.01
N GLU A 27 7.44 15.48 2.23
CA GLU A 27 8.36 16.60 2.37
C GLU A 27 8.48 17.44 1.10
N ILE A 28 8.36 16.82 -0.07
CA ILE A 28 8.37 17.50 -1.37
C ILE A 28 7.01 18.16 -1.69
N GLY A 29 5.93 17.78 -1.00
CA GLY A 29 4.58 18.28 -1.27
C GLY A 29 3.76 17.40 -2.21
N LEU A 30 4.22 16.19 -2.51
CA LEU A 30 3.49 15.20 -3.33
C LEU A 30 2.46 14.40 -2.51
N GLY A 31 2.42 14.59 -1.18
CA GLY A 31 1.52 13.85 -0.29
C GLY A 31 1.79 12.34 -0.33
N GLY A 32 0.77 11.53 -0.65
CA GLY A 32 0.93 10.06 -0.75
C GLY A 32 1.45 9.54 -2.09
N ARG A 33 1.86 10.39 -3.02
CA ARG A 33 2.28 9.99 -4.37
C ARG A 33 3.75 9.57 -4.39
N ILE A 34 4.00 8.32 -4.13
CA ILE A 34 5.36 7.76 -3.97
C ILE A 34 5.95 7.17 -5.26
N ASN A 35 5.19 7.15 -6.36
CA ASN A 35 5.55 6.43 -7.58
C ASN A 35 6.91 6.86 -8.17
N MET A 36 7.22 8.16 -8.24
CA MET A 36 8.50 8.61 -8.80
C MET A 36 9.68 8.23 -7.90
N VAL A 37 9.50 8.31 -6.57
CA VAL A 37 10.51 7.87 -5.60
C VAL A 37 10.82 6.38 -5.76
N THR A 38 9.77 5.55 -5.85
CA THR A 38 9.93 4.09 -5.96
C THR A 38 10.48 3.64 -7.31
N GLN A 39 10.11 4.32 -8.41
CA GLN A 39 10.68 4.05 -9.73
C GLN A 39 12.17 4.38 -9.78
N ALA A 40 12.58 5.52 -9.25
CA ALA A 40 13.99 5.90 -9.17
C ALA A 40 14.79 4.89 -8.33
N ALA A 41 14.26 4.47 -7.18
CA ALA A 41 14.85 3.44 -6.34
C ALA A 41 14.97 2.08 -7.07
N PHE A 42 13.94 1.69 -7.84
CA PHE A 42 13.98 0.47 -8.65
C PHE A 42 15.13 0.48 -9.65
N PHE A 43 15.25 1.53 -10.45
CA PHE A 43 16.35 1.62 -11.44
C PHE A 43 17.72 1.68 -10.77
N LYS A 44 17.82 2.33 -9.60
CA LYS A 44 19.08 2.34 -8.83
C LYS A 44 19.48 0.96 -8.32
N LEU A 45 18.51 0.13 -7.93
CA LEU A 45 18.78 -1.22 -7.41
C LEU A 45 19.05 -2.24 -8.51
N THR A 46 18.36 -2.12 -9.64
CA THR A 46 18.40 -3.15 -10.69
C THR A 46 19.49 -2.89 -11.73
N GLU A 47 19.85 -1.62 -11.94
CA GLU A 47 20.82 -1.17 -12.93
C GLU A 47 20.62 -1.80 -14.33
N ILE A 48 19.32 -2.07 -14.69
CA ILE A 48 18.94 -2.62 -16.02
C ILE A 48 19.43 -1.71 -17.16
N ILE A 49 19.46 -0.40 -16.89
CA ILE A 49 20.10 0.62 -17.71
C ILE A 49 20.96 1.49 -16.78
N PRO A 50 21.95 2.23 -17.31
CA PRO A 50 22.75 3.15 -16.51
C PRO A 50 21.85 4.09 -15.71
N VAL A 51 22.16 4.31 -14.43
CA VAL A 51 21.31 5.08 -13.51
C VAL A 51 21.07 6.50 -14.02
N ASP A 52 22.10 7.14 -14.60
CA ASP A 52 22.00 8.49 -15.14
C ASP A 52 21.01 8.57 -16.31
N ASP A 53 21.03 7.55 -17.19
CA ASP A 53 20.07 7.44 -18.28
C ASP A 53 18.65 7.20 -17.75
N ALA A 54 18.51 6.35 -16.74
CA ALA A 54 17.22 6.10 -16.10
C ALA A 54 16.64 7.39 -15.51
N VAL A 55 17.43 8.16 -14.78
CA VAL A 55 17.03 9.46 -14.21
C VAL A 55 16.60 10.43 -15.31
N LYS A 56 17.38 10.52 -16.39
CA LYS A 56 17.06 11.35 -17.55
C LYS A 56 15.70 10.97 -18.16
N TYR A 57 15.48 9.70 -18.45
CA TYR A 57 14.22 9.22 -19.06
C TYR A 57 13.03 9.39 -18.12
N LEU A 58 13.21 9.18 -16.80
CA LEU A 58 12.16 9.45 -15.82
C LEU A 58 11.77 10.94 -15.83
N LYS A 59 12.73 11.86 -15.86
CA LYS A 59 12.45 13.30 -15.91
C LYS A 59 11.77 13.73 -17.22
N GLU A 60 12.18 13.18 -18.35
CA GLU A 60 11.51 13.39 -19.64
C GLU A 60 10.05 12.88 -19.61
N SER A 61 9.82 11.72 -19.02
CA SER A 61 8.48 11.15 -18.80
C SER A 61 7.62 12.04 -17.90
N VAL A 62 8.20 12.63 -16.86
CA VAL A 62 7.53 13.60 -15.99
C VAL A 62 7.06 14.81 -16.77
N VAL A 63 7.91 15.40 -17.60
CA VAL A 63 7.54 16.54 -18.46
C VAL A 63 6.38 16.17 -19.40
N THR A 64 6.45 15.00 -20.02
CA THR A 64 5.40 14.51 -20.93
C THR A 64 4.06 14.32 -20.20
N SER A 65 4.10 13.73 -19.00
CA SER A 65 2.90 13.36 -18.24
C SER A 65 2.28 14.52 -17.45
N TYR A 66 3.12 15.41 -16.94
CA TYR A 66 2.70 16.43 -15.99
C TYR A 66 2.94 17.87 -16.44
N GLY A 67 3.62 18.11 -17.57
CA GLY A 67 3.93 19.45 -18.05
C GLY A 67 2.69 20.36 -18.17
N LYS A 68 1.57 19.80 -18.63
CA LYS A 68 0.28 20.54 -18.74
C LYS A 68 -0.31 20.94 -17.37
N LYS A 69 0.16 20.35 -16.26
CA LYS A 69 -0.32 20.66 -14.89
C LYS A 69 0.47 21.80 -14.24
N GLY A 70 1.47 22.32 -14.90
CA GLY A 70 2.32 23.41 -14.43
C GLY A 70 3.71 22.96 -13.98
N GLN A 71 4.65 23.90 -14.07
CA GLN A 71 6.07 23.65 -13.79
C GLN A 71 6.32 23.16 -12.36
N ASN A 72 5.60 23.69 -11.39
CA ASN A 72 5.73 23.27 -9.99
C ASN A 72 5.51 21.76 -9.79
N ILE A 73 4.55 21.17 -10.52
CA ILE A 73 4.29 19.72 -10.46
C ILE A 73 5.44 18.93 -11.09
N VAL A 74 6.01 19.44 -12.18
CA VAL A 74 7.19 18.84 -12.82
C VAL A 74 8.38 18.87 -11.85
N ASP A 75 8.63 20.02 -11.23
CA ASP A 75 9.77 20.20 -10.30
C ASP A 75 9.66 19.30 -9.07
N MET A 76 8.46 19.17 -8.48
CA MET A 76 8.23 18.25 -7.37
C MET A 76 8.50 16.79 -7.76
N ASN A 77 8.06 16.36 -8.95
CA ASN A 77 8.30 14.99 -9.41
C ASN A 77 9.79 14.76 -9.74
N ASN A 78 10.46 15.74 -10.31
CA ASN A 78 11.91 15.67 -10.55
C ASN A 78 12.69 15.57 -9.23
N ALA A 79 12.32 16.36 -8.21
CA ALA A 79 12.91 16.26 -6.88
C ALA A 79 12.67 14.88 -6.23
N ALA A 80 11.51 14.28 -6.46
CA ALA A 80 11.19 12.93 -5.99
C ALA A 80 12.09 11.86 -6.64
N ILE A 81 12.40 11.99 -7.93
CA ILE A 81 13.33 11.12 -8.65
C ILE A 81 14.74 11.25 -8.05
N ASP A 82 15.23 12.50 -7.91
CA ASP A 82 16.58 12.75 -7.41
C ASP A 82 16.78 12.22 -5.98
N GLN A 83 15.79 12.45 -5.10
CA GLN A 83 15.84 11.92 -3.73
C GLN A 83 15.66 10.40 -3.69
N GLY A 84 14.84 9.83 -4.57
CA GLY A 84 14.59 8.39 -4.63
C GLY A 84 15.85 7.57 -4.94
N VAL A 85 16.74 8.09 -5.79
CA VAL A 85 18.03 7.44 -6.12
C VAL A 85 18.93 7.32 -4.90
N GLY A 86 18.95 8.34 -4.02
CA GLY A 86 19.87 8.40 -2.87
C GLY A 86 19.28 7.86 -1.55
N ALA A 87 17.99 7.57 -1.51
CA ALA A 87 17.30 7.28 -0.25
C ALA A 87 17.23 5.79 0.13
N LEU A 88 17.85 4.92 -0.68
CA LEU A 88 17.88 3.49 -0.40
C LEU A 88 18.84 3.17 0.76
N VAL A 89 18.35 2.42 1.73
CA VAL A 89 19.13 1.95 2.86
C VAL A 89 19.23 0.42 2.79
N LYS A 90 20.46 -0.08 2.63
CA LYS A 90 20.71 -1.51 2.74
C LYS A 90 20.57 -1.94 4.19
N VAL A 91 19.83 -3.00 4.43
CA VAL A 91 19.64 -3.56 5.76
C VAL A 91 20.59 -4.75 5.93
N ASP A 92 21.43 -4.70 6.95
CA ASP A 92 22.21 -5.85 7.36
C ASP A 92 21.27 -6.89 7.98
N VAL A 93 21.15 -8.04 7.31
CA VAL A 93 20.25 -9.11 7.74
C VAL A 93 20.88 -9.86 8.91
N PRO A 94 20.28 -9.81 10.13
CA PRO A 94 20.83 -10.51 11.28
C PRO A 94 20.78 -12.03 11.09
N ALA A 95 21.82 -12.75 11.49
CA ALA A 95 21.86 -14.22 11.44
C ALA A 95 20.69 -14.86 12.21
N SER A 96 20.24 -14.21 13.28
CA SER A 96 19.08 -14.64 14.09
C SER A 96 17.75 -14.69 13.31
N TRP A 97 17.69 -14.08 12.12
CA TRP A 97 16.48 -14.19 11.30
C TRP A 97 16.25 -15.58 10.73
N LYS A 98 17.27 -16.43 10.66
CA LYS A 98 17.11 -17.85 10.24
C LYS A 98 16.19 -18.62 11.19
N ASP A 99 16.25 -18.28 12.48
CA ASP A 99 15.45 -18.92 13.54
C ASP A 99 14.28 -18.05 14.02
N ALA A 100 13.87 -17.08 13.19
CA ALA A 100 12.82 -16.13 13.57
C ALA A 100 11.50 -16.85 13.87
N VAL A 101 10.88 -16.49 15.00
CA VAL A 101 9.54 -16.93 15.42
C VAL A 101 8.62 -15.70 15.44
N ASP A 102 7.36 -15.89 15.10
CA ASP A 102 6.37 -14.81 15.20
C ASP A 102 6.03 -14.54 16.67
N ASP A 103 6.15 -13.28 17.05
CA ASP A 103 5.83 -12.76 18.38
C ASP A 103 4.33 -12.45 18.58
N GLY A 104 3.49 -12.88 17.66
CA GLY A 104 2.05 -12.61 17.64
C GLY A 104 1.66 -11.22 17.11
N ASN A 105 2.62 -10.30 16.96
CA ASN A 105 2.34 -8.93 16.48
C ASN A 105 1.99 -8.88 14.97
N HIS A 106 2.29 -9.95 14.25
CA HIS A 106 2.00 -10.11 12.83
C HIS A 106 0.89 -11.12 12.55
N ALA A 107 0.22 -11.60 13.60
CA ALA A 107 -0.97 -12.42 13.43
C ALA A 107 -2.00 -11.65 12.62
N VAL A 108 -2.52 -12.26 11.57
CA VAL A 108 -3.72 -11.77 10.90
C VAL A 108 -4.75 -11.58 12.02
N LYS A 109 -5.22 -10.33 12.22
CA LYS A 109 -6.22 -10.06 13.26
C LYS A 109 -7.35 -11.07 13.08
N PRO A 110 -7.78 -11.75 14.16
CA PRO A 110 -8.90 -12.67 14.07
C PRO A 110 -10.03 -11.96 13.34
N GLY A 111 -10.64 -12.64 12.39
CA GLY A 111 -11.72 -12.07 11.61
C GLY A 111 -12.83 -11.58 12.54
N CYS A 112 -13.68 -10.72 12.05
CA CYS A 112 -14.83 -10.23 12.78
C CYS A 112 -15.78 -11.39 13.12
N GLU A 113 -15.74 -11.90 14.35
CA GLU A 113 -16.57 -13.04 14.80
C GLU A 113 -18.08 -12.73 14.72
N SER A 114 -18.44 -11.46 14.83
CA SER A 114 -19.84 -10.99 14.72
C SER A 114 -20.27 -10.66 13.29
N CYS A 115 -19.41 -10.84 12.31
CA CYS A 115 -19.72 -10.57 10.91
C CYS A 115 -20.60 -11.69 10.29
N PRO A 116 -21.39 -11.39 9.24
CA PRO A 116 -22.10 -12.41 8.47
C PRO A 116 -21.17 -13.50 7.94
N SER A 117 -21.71 -14.72 7.78
CA SER A 117 -20.93 -15.89 7.34
C SER A 117 -20.21 -15.69 6.01
N PHE A 118 -20.82 -14.97 5.06
CA PHE A 118 -20.16 -14.60 3.80
C PHE A 118 -18.87 -13.81 4.04
N VAL A 119 -18.94 -12.82 4.93
CA VAL A 119 -17.78 -11.97 5.25
C VAL A 119 -16.68 -12.81 5.91
N GLN A 120 -17.04 -13.65 6.88
CA GLN A 120 -16.07 -14.48 7.59
C GLN A 120 -15.43 -15.55 6.70
N ASN A 121 -16.26 -16.25 5.91
CA ASN A 121 -15.83 -17.45 5.20
C ASN A 121 -15.28 -17.18 3.79
N ILE A 122 -15.62 -16.04 3.19
CA ILE A 122 -15.25 -15.71 1.80
C ILE A 122 -14.50 -14.38 1.75
N ALA A 123 -15.14 -13.26 2.15
CA ALA A 123 -14.56 -11.94 1.94
C ALA A 123 -13.25 -11.73 2.73
N GLN A 124 -13.20 -12.14 4.00
CA GLN A 124 -11.98 -12.00 4.82
C GLN A 124 -10.82 -12.87 4.32
N PRO A 125 -10.98 -14.15 4.01
CA PRO A 125 -9.92 -14.95 3.40
C PRO A 125 -9.40 -14.37 2.07
N ILE A 126 -10.29 -13.87 1.21
CA ILE A 126 -9.89 -13.23 -0.06
C ILE A 126 -9.08 -11.96 0.21
N ASN A 127 -9.53 -11.11 1.13
CA ASN A 127 -8.82 -9.88 1.52
C ASN A 127 -7.45 -10.19 2.17
N ALA A 128 -7.32 -11.33 2.83
CA ALA A 128 -6.07 -11.83 3.39
C ALA A 128 -5.15 -12.54 2.36
N GLN A 129 -5.48 -12.49 1.06
CA GLN A 129 -4.76 -13.17 -0.03
C GLN A 129 -4.77 -14.70 0.07
N ALA A 130 -5.72 -15.28 0.82
CA ALA A 130 -5.92 -16.72 0.99
C ALA A 130 -7.12 -17.25 0.17
N GLY A 131 -7.59 -16.49 -0.83
CA GLY A 131 -8.74 -16.86 -1.65
C GLY A 131 -8.54 -18.15 -2.46
N TYR A 132 -7.31 -18.44 -2.88
CA TYR A 132 -6.98 -19.68 -3.61
C TYR A 132 -7.07 -20.95 -2.76
N ASP A 133 -7.03 -20.82 -1.43
CA ASP A 133 -7.15 -21.95 -0.51
C ASP A 133 -8.61 -22.29 -0.21
N LEU A 134 -9.56 -21.47 -0.68
CA LEU A 134 -10.98 -21.71 -0.48
C LEU A 134 -11.49 -22.81 -1.41
N PRO A 135 -12.13 -23.87 -0.87
CA PRO A 135 -12.78 -24.87 -1.71
C PRO A 135 -14.00 -24.28 -2.43
N VAL A 136 -14.29 -24.75 -3.63
CA VAL A 136 -15.43 -24.27 -4.45
C VAL A 136 -16.76 -24.36 -3.69
N SER A 137 -16.91 -25.35 -2.80
CA SER A 137 -18.12 -25.51 -1.97
C SER A 137 -18.40 -24.33 -1.03
N LYS A 138 -17.40 -23.46 -0.73
CA LYS A 138 -17.64 -22.24 0.05
C LYS A 138 -18.49 -21.23 -0.70
N PHE A 139 -18.55 -21.33 -2.03
CA PHE A 139 -19.36 -20.46 -2.88
C PHE A 139 -20.76 -21.03 -3.19
N SER A 140 -21.13 -22.16 -2.54
CA SER A 140 -22.49 -22.68 -2.66
C SER A 140 -23.52 -21.65 -2.18
N GLY A 141 -24.52 -21.39 -3.02
CA GLY A 141 -25.51 -20.33 -2.83
C GLY A 141 -25.13 -18.96 -3.46
N TYR A 142 -23.99 -18.90 -4.14
CA TYR A 142 -23.51 -17.71 -4.86
C TYR A 142 -23.11 -18.04 -6.31
N GLU A 143 -23.62 -19.13 -6.85
CA GLU A 143 -23.24 -19.67 -8.17
C GLU A 143 -23.65 -18.74 -9.32
N ASP A 144 -24.65 -17.91 -9.10
CA ASP A 144 -25.11 -16.88 -10.06
C ASP A 144 -24.28 -15.60 -10.02
N GLY A 145 -23.29 -15.52 -9.14
CA GLY A 145 -22.47 -14.32 -8.94
C GLY A 145 -23.11 -13.24 -8.07
N THR A 146 -24.31 -13.47 -7.51
CA THR A 146 -24.97 -12.52 -6.60
C THR A 146 -24.31 -12.58 -5.23
N LEU A 147 -23.83 -11.44 -4.73
CA LEU A 147 -23.22 -11.33 -3.41
C LEU A 147 -24.11 -10.56 -2.44
N PRO A 148 -24.04 -10.85 -1.12
CA PRO A 148 -24.81 -10.11 -0.12
C PRO A 148 -24.51 -8.62 -0.16
N ALA A 149 -25.55 -7.79 -0.15
CA ALA A 149 -25.40 -6.34 -0.11
C ALA A 149 -24.85 -5.84 1.24
N GLY A 150 -24.22 -4.67 1.24
CA GLY A 150 -23.74 -3.99 2.45
C GLY A 150 -22.50 -4.60 3.09
N THR A 151 -21.75 -5.45 2.40
CA THR A 151 -20.52 -6.08 2.93
C THR A 151 -19.37 -5.10 3.09
N ALA A 152 -19.36 -3.98 2.34
CA ALA A 152 -18.33 -2.95 2.41
C ALA A 152 -18.14 -2.34 3.81
N LYS A 153 -19.17 -2.32 4.65
CA LYS A 153 -19.07 -1.83 6.04
C LYS A 153 -18.15 -2.66 6.93
N PHE A 154 -17.83 -3.89 6.53
CA PHE A 154 -16.90 -4.77 7.24
C PHE A 154 -15.47 -4.67 6.74
N GLU A 155 -15.24 -3.91 5.66
CA GLU A 155 -13.91 -3.64 5.11
C GLU A 155 -13.38 -2.32 5.69
N LYS A 156 -12.26 -2.39 6.42
CA LYS A 156 -11.59 -1.19 6.96
C LYS A 156 -10.50 -0.73 6.01
N ARG A 157 -10.87 -0.18 4.87
CA ARG A 157 -9.91 0.28 3.84
C ARG A 157 -9.21 1.59 4.23
N GLY A 158 -9.84 2.45 5.02
CA GLY A 158 -9.29 3.73 5.46
C GLY A 158 -8.86 4.67 4.32
N PRO A 159 -9.64 4.82 3.22
CA PRO A 159 -9.20 5.61 2.06
C PRO A 159 -9.16 7.12 2.34
N ALA A 160 -9.93 7.59 3.32
CA ALA A 160 -9.96 8.99 3.74
C ALA A 160 -9.01 9.23 4.90
N LEU A 161 -8.12 10.22 4.75
CA LEU A 161 -7.24 10.68 5.83
C LEU A 161 -8.00 11.46 6.91
N PHE A 162 -9.01 12.20 6.48
CA PHE A 162 -9.90 12.97 7.33
C PHE A 162 -11.35 12.65 6.97
N VAL A 163 -12.18 12.49 7.98
CA VAL A 163 -13.62 12.28 7.82
C VAL A 163 -14.37 13.35 8.62
N PRO A 164 -15.52 13.86 8.11
CA PRO A 164 -16.32 14.80 8.87
C PRO A 164 -16.89 14.11 10.12
N LYS A 165 -16.87 14.81 11.24
CA LYS A 165 -17.51 14.40 12.48
C LYS A 165 -18.79 15.20 12.65
N TRP A 166 -19.93 14.52 12.69
CA TRP A 166 -21.18 15.15 13.04
C TRP A 166 -21.22 15.50 14.54
N LEU A 167 -21.59 16.76 14.84
CA LEU A 167 -21.74 17.27 16.19
C LEU A 167 -23.23 17.51 16.46
N PRO A 168 -23.91 16.60 17.19
CA PRO A 168 -25.35 16.67 17.42
C PRO A 168 -25.78 17.98 18.09
N GLU A 169 -24.97 18.48 19.00
CA GLU A 169 -25.20 19.70 19.77
C GLU A 169 -25.23 20.98 18.91
N ASN A 170 -24.61 20.93 17.74
CA ASN A 170 -24.56 22.05 16.80
C ASN A 170 -25.51 21.85 15.60
N CYS A 171 -26.22 20.72 15.55
CA CYS A 171 -27.04 20.35 14.42
C CYS A 171 -28.42 21.01 14.50
N ILE A 172 -28.76 21.84 13.51
CA ILE A 172 -30.10 22.48 13.37
C ILE A 172 -31.05 21.64 12.50
N GLN A 173 -30.70 20.41 12.14
CA GLN A 173 -31.52 19.48 11.34
C GLN A 173 -31.94 20.00 9.95
N CYS A 174 -31.15 20.86 9.33
CA CYS A 174 -31.42 21.42 8.01
C CYS A 174 -31.24 20.44 6.84
N ASN A 175 -30.70 19.23 7.06
CA ASN A 175 -30.42 18.19 6.07
C ASN A 175 -29.41 18.56 4.96
N GLN A 176 -28.75 19.70 5.01
CA GLN A 176 -27.83 20.11 3.94
C GLN A 176 -26.65 19.16 3.77
N CYS A 177 -26.15 18.55 4.85
CA CYS A 177 -25.07 17.57 4.79
C CYS A 177 -25.43 16.25 4.06
N SER A 178 -26.72 15.99 3.82
CA SER A 178 -27.16 14.80 3.06
C SER A 178 -27.20 15.02 1.55
N PHE A 179 -26.97 16.26 1.10
CA PHE A 179 -26.97 16.64 -0.31
C PHE A 179 -25.55 16.80 -0.91
N VAL A 180 -24.47 16.60 -0.14
CA VAL A 180 -23.07 16.79 -0.55
C VAL A 180 -22.24 15.51 -0.51
#